data_7c330f4573629da3c8d30e680f5182b1
#
_entry.id   7c330f4573629da3c8d30e680f5182b1
#
_cell.length_a   1.000
_cell.length_b   1.000
_cell.length_c   1.000
_cell.angle_alpha   90.00
_cell.angle_beta   90.00
_cell.angle_gamma   90.00
#
_symmetry.space_group_name_H-M   'P 1'
#
loop_
_entity.id
_entity.type
_entity.pdbx_description
1 polymer ?
#
loop_
_entity_poly.entity_id
_entity_poly.type
_entity_poly.pdbx_seq_one_letter_code
_entity_poly.pdbx_strand_id
1 'polypeptide(L)'
;MKKKTNPGLKIICLNRKASFNYFFEDLLEAGIVLKGSEIKSVRDGKVNIADSYAVEKNGEIFLINSHIASYKQASFSNHRPLDERKLLLNKREINKLIGKMQRDGFTIVPTKMYFKKGKAKIELAVAKGKKQFDKRITKKNRDWNRDKARYVRKSS
;
A
#
# COMPACT_ATOMS: atom_id res chain seq x y z
N MET A 1 5.83 -11.83 21.22
CA MET A 1 4.44 -12.02 20.78
C MET A 1 4.41 -12.56 19.35
N LYS A 2 3.92 -13.75 19.17
CA LYS A 2 3.63 -14.26 17.82
C LYS A 2 2.51 -13.42 17.22
N LYS A 3 2.79 -12.72 16.09
CA LYS A 3 1.74 -12.06 15.32
C LYS A 3 0.69 -13.11 14.97
N LYS A 4 -0.54 -12.91 15.42
CA LYS A 4 -1.67 -13.74 14.98
C LYS A 4 -1.78 -13.57 13.45
N THR A 5 -1.26 -14.51 12.70
CA THR A 5 -1.50 -14.61 11.28
C THR A 5 -2.94 -15.03 11.10
N ASN A 6 -3.77 -14.12 10.60
CA ASN A 6 -5.13 -14.47 10.23
C ASN A 6 -5.07 -15.58 9.17
N PRO A 7 -5.67 -16.76 9.43
CA PRO A 7 -5.68 -17.81 8.43
C PRO A 7 -6.38 -17.33 7.16
N GLY A 8 -5.71 -17.48 6.02
CA GLY A 8 -6.22 -17.04 4.72
C GLY A 8 -5.74 -15.67 4.24
N LEU A 9 -4.87 -14.99 4.98
CA LEU A 9 -4.27 -13.72 4.57
C LEU A 9 -2.78 -13.93 4.24
N LYS A 10 -2.42 -13.65 2.99
CA LYS A 10 -1.03 -13.72 2.50
C LYS A 10 -0.56 -12.34 2.08
N ILE A 11 0.34 -11.73 2.85
CA ILE A 11 0.96 -10.44 2.50
C ILE A 11 1.93 -10.65 1.34
N ILE A 12 1.79 -9.83 0.30
CA ILE A 12 2.62 -9.86 -0.90
C ILE A 12 3.72 -8.82 -0.83
N CYS A 13 3.36 -7.57 -0.53
CA CYS A 13 4.32 -6.49 -0.39
C CYS A 13 3.86 -5.45 0.63
N LEU A 14 4.84 -4.73 1.16
CA LEU A 14 4.65 -3.67 2.14
C LEU A 14 5.22 -2.36 1.59
N ASN A 15 4.54 -1.27 1.85
CA ASN A 15 5.05 0.08 1.58
C ASN A 15 5.65 0.67 2.85
N ARG A 16 6.93 0.39 3.07
CA ARG A 16 7.65 0.90 4.26
C ARG A 16 7.91 2.40 4.20
N LYS A 17 8.01 2.98 3.01
CA LYS A 17 8.19 4.43 2.81
C LYS A 17 6.97 5.22 3.26
N ALA A 18 5.76 4.68 3.15
CA ALA A 18 4.54 5.38 3.49
C ALA A 18 4.52 5.84 4.96
N SER A 19 4.85 4.96 5.89
CA SER A 19 4.88 5.31 7.31
C SER A 19 5.98 6.32 7.68
N PHE A 20 7.04 6.39 6.88
CA PHE A 20 8.11 7.37 7.04
C PHE A 20 7.73 8.75 6.50
N ASN A 21 7.06 8.78 5.34
CA ASN A 21 6.75 10.00 4.61
C ASN A 21 5.42 10.64 5.01
N TYR A 22 4.51 9.90 5.64
CA TYR A 22 3.14 10.34 5.89
C TYR A 22 2.69 10.04 7.32
N PHE A 23 1.85 10.94 7.85
CA PHE A 23 1.00 10.65 9.01
C PHE A 23 -0.29 10.01 8.52
N PHE A 24 -0.67 8.87 9.08
CA PHE A 24 -1.91 8.18 8.75
C PHE A 24 -3.04 8.63 9.68
N GLU A 25 -4.15 9.08 9.10
CA GLU A 25 -5.36 9.40 9.85
C GLU A 25 -6.28 8.18 9.96
N ASP A 26 -6.46 7.47 8.84
CA ASP A 26 -7.38 6.34 8.74
C ASP A 26 -6.82 5.27 7.79
N LEU A 27 -7.25 4.04 8.00
CA LEU A 27 -6.89 2.90 7.16
C LEU A 27 -8.17 2.22 6.66
N LEU A 28 -8.17 1.81 5.39
CA LEU A 28 -9.28 1.06 4.81
C LEU A 28 -8.78 0.00 3.83
N GLU A 29 -9.55 -1.06 3.69
CA GLU A 29 -9.31 -2.14 2.74
C GLU A 29 -10.06 -1.88 1.44
N ALA A 30 -9.38 -2.01 0.31
CA ALA A 30 -9.97 -1.95 -1.02
C ALA A 30 -9.69 -3.22 -1.81
N GLY A 31 -10.60 -3.61 -2.67
CA GLY A 31 -10.29 -4.55 -3.74
C GLY A 31 -9.50 -3.86 -4.84
N ILE A 32 -8.78 -4.63 -5.64
CA ILE A 32 -8.04 -4.12 -6.80
C ILE A 32 -8.38 -4.96 -8.02
N VAL A 33 -8.71 -4.29 -9.12
CA VAL A 33 -8.98 -4.95 -10.41
C VAL A 33 -7.67 -5.22 -11.10
N LEU A 34 -7.36 -6.50 -11.32
CA LEU A 34 -6.13 -6.96 -11.97
C LEU A 34 -6.46 -7.79 -13.21
N LYS A 35 -5.65 -7.62 -14.25
CA LYS A 35 -5.67 -8.51 -15.43
C LYS A 35 -5.05 -9.86 -15.05
N GLY A 36 -5.28 -10.90 -15.89
CA GLY A 36 -4.75 -12.24 -15.63
C GLY A 36 -3.22 -12.27 -15.51
N SER A 37 -2.50 -11.56 -16.37
CA SER A 37 -1.04 -11.42 -16.32
C SER A 37 -0.56 -10.69 -15.08
N GLU A 38 -1.30 -9.68 -14.62
CA GLU A 38 -0.99 -8.95 -13.38
C GLU A 38 -1.13 -9.83 -12.14
N ILE A 39 -2.21 -10.61 -12.05
CA ILE A 39 -2.44 -11.54 -10.94
C ILE A 39 -1.29 -12.55 -10.83
N LYS A 40 -0.82 -13.08 -11.95
CA LYS A 40 0.31 -14.03 -11.98
C LYS A 40 1.60 -13.39 -11.46
N SER A 41 1.90 -12.17 -11.90
CA SER A 41 3.07 -11.41 -11.39
C SER A 41 2.94 -11.07 -9.90
N VAL A 42 1.75 -10.71 -9.44
CA VAL A 42 1.48 -10.42 -8.03
C VAL A 42 1.66 -11.69 -7.17
N ARG A 43 1.20 -12.84 -7.63
CA ARG A 43 1.44 -14.13 -6.96
C ARG A 43 2.92 -14.46 -6.82
N ASP A 44 3.72 -14.09 -7.82
CA ASP A 44 5.18 -14.25 -7.79
C ASP A 44 5.89 -13.18 -6.95
N GLY A 45 5.15 -12.25 -6.34
CA GLY A 45 5.71 -11.17 -5.53
C GLY A 45 6.39 -10.06 -6.32
N LYS A 46 6.19 -10.01 -7.64
CA LYS A 46 6.82 -9.01 -8.54
C LYS A 46 6.00 -7.73 -8.63
N VAL A 47 5.77 -7.10 -7.50
CA VAL A 47 4.99 -5.89 -7.36
C VAL A 47 5.65 -4.92 -6.40
N ASN A 48 5.61 -3.63 -6.73
CA ASN A 48 6.12 -2.54 -5.90
C ASN A 48 5.07 -1.42 -5.82
N ILE A 49 4.69 -1.07 -4.60
CA ILE A 49 3.72 -0.01 -4.33
C ILE A 49 4.32 1.19 -3.58
N ALA A 50 5.65 1.26 -3.48
CA ALA A 50 6.32 2.26 -2.65
C ALA A 50 6.05 3.71 -3.07
N ASP A 51 5.91 3.95 -4.36
CA ASP A 51 5.69 5.29 -4.93
C ASP A 51 4.26 5.48 -5.46
N SER A 52 3.36 4.57 -5.07
CA SER A 52 1.97 4.57 -5.52
C SER A 52 1.12 5.53 -4.69
N TYR A 53 0.07 6.02 -5.31
CA TYR A 53 -0.96 6.80 -4.66
C TYR A 53 -2.31 6.59 -5.35
N ALA A 54 -3.38 6.89 -4.68
CA ALA A 54 -4.72 6.79 -5.25
C ALA A 54 -5.24 8.16 -5.69
N VAL A 55 -5.94 8.18 -6.82
CA VAL A 55 -6.57 9.38 -7.38
C VAL A 55 -8.04 9.11 -7.70
N GLU A 56 -8.82 10.18 -7.75
CA GLU A 56 -10.21 10.12 -8.20
C GLU A 56 -10.26 10.44 -9.70
N LYS A 57 -11.04 9.66 -10.43
CA LYS A 57 -11.40 9.89 -11.84
C LYS A 57 -12.84 9.48 -12.06
N ASN A 58 -13.69 10.43 -12.46
CA ASN A 58 -15.10 10.19 -12.78
C ASN A 58 -15.88 9.46 -11.65
N GLY A 59 -15.63 9.85 -10.40
CA GLY A 59 -16.30 9.27 -9.24
C GLY A 59 -15.77 7.90 -8.82
N GLU A 60 -14.67 7.44 -9.40
CA GLU A 60 -14.00 6.18 -9.06
C GLU A 60 -12.58 6.44 -8.57
N ILE A 61 -12.03 5.49 -7.82
CA ILE A 61 -10.68 5.58 -7.27
C ILE A 61 -9.75 4.64 -8.04
N PHE A 62 -8.63 5.17 -8.48
CA PHE A 62 -7.59 4.44 -9.21
C PHE A 62 -6.25 4.51 -8.47
N LEU A 63 -5.54 3.40 -8.48
CA LEU A 63 -4.16 3.33 -8.00
C LEU A 63 -3.21 3.69 -9.16
N ILE A 64 -2.38 4.70 -8.93
CA ILE A 64 -1.44 5.23 -9.90
C ILE A 64 -0.01 4.89 -9.45
N ASN A 65 0.87 4.70 -10.42
CA ASN A 65 2.30 4.51 -10.19
C ASN A 65 2.65 3.27 -9.37
N SER A 66 1.79 2.25 -9.37
CA SER A 66 2.12 0.93 -8.84
C SER A 66 2.78 0.09 -9.94
N HIS A 67 3.93 -0.47 -9.64
CA HIS A 67 4.67 -1.28 -10.58
C HIS A 67 4.34 -2.77 -10.40
N ILE A 68 3.79 -3.39 -11.42
CA ILE A 68 3.60 -4.83 -11.50
C ILE A 68 4.38 -5.33 -12.72
N ALA A 69 5.41 -6.15 -12.49
CA ALA A 69 6.28 -6.62 -13.56
C ALA A 69 5.49 -7.38 -14.64
N SER A 70 5.91 -7.24 -15.89
CA SER A 70 5.36 -8.01 -16.99
C SER A 70 5.54 -9.51 -16.73
N TYR A 71 4.53 -10.31 -17.05
CA TYR A 71 4.58 -11.75 -16.89
C TYR A 71 5.25 -12.39 -18.09
N LYS A 72 6.45 -12.94 -17.92
CA LYS A 72 7.30 -13.45 -19.02
C LYS A 72 6.66 -14.56 -19.86
N GLN A 73 5.78 -15.36 -19.26
CA GLN A 73 5.11 -16.47 -19.94
C GLN A 73 3.80 -16.04 -20.67
N ALA A 74 3.39 -14.79 -20.56
CA ALA A 74 2.24 -14.27 -21.30
C ALA A 74 2.66 -13.98 -22.75
N SER A 75 2.13 -14.75 -23.73
CA SER A 75 2.57 -14.67 -25.12
C SER A 75 1.98 -13.48 -25.88
N PHE A 76 0.72 -13.07 -25.65
CA PHE A 76 0.03 -12.06 -26.47
C PHE A 76 -0.66 -10.93 -25.70
N SER A 77 -0.98 -11.11 -24.45
CA SER A 77 -1.77 -10.15 -23.66
C SER A 77 -1.08 -9.81 -22.36
N ASN A 78 0.05 -9.10 -22.46
CA ASN A 78 0.74 -8.62 -21.29
C ASN A 78 0.26 -7.21 -20.93
N HIS A 79 0.25 -6.89 -19.64
CA HIS A 79 -0.05 -5.56 -19.12
C HIS A 79 1.20 -4.67 -19.17
N ARG A 80 0.99 -3.36 -19.11
CA ARG A 80 2.08 -2.40 -18.87
C ARG A 80 2.37 -2.36 -17.38
N PRO A 81 3.64 -2.34 -16.95
CA PRO A 81 3.99 -2.37 -15.52
C PRO A 81 3.36 -1.25 -14.69
N LEU A 82 3.17 -0.07 -15.25
CA LEU A 82 2.64 1.12 -14.57
C LEU A 82 1.20 1.46 -14.97
N ASP A 83 0.44 0.52 -15.50
CA ASP A 83 -0.97 0.75 -15.79
C ASP A 83 -1.75 1.21 -14.55
N GLU A 84 -2.72 2.07 -14.77
CA GLU A 84 -3.65 2.48 -13.72
C GLU A 84 -4.58 1.31 -13.36
N ARG A 85 -4.81 1.10 -12.07
CA ARG A 85 -5.66 0.01 -11.59
C ARG A 85 -6.81 0.55 -10.79
N LYS A 86 -8.02 0.13 -11.16
CA LYS A 86 -9.23 0.51 -10.45
C LYS A 86 -9.26 -0.15 -9.07
N LEU A 87 -9.60 0.65 -8.06
CA LEU A 87 -9.83 0.16 -6.71
C LEU A 87 -11.33 -0.04 -6.48
N LEU A 88 -11.68 -1.13 -5.82
CA LEU A 88 -13.06 -1.49 -5.52
C LEU A 88 -13.38 -1.11 -4.08
N LEU A 89 -14.23 -0.11 -3.94
CA LEU A 89 -14.67 0.47 -2.69
C LEU A 89 -16.19 0.71 -2.72
N ASN A 90 -16.82 0.71 -1.57
CA ASN A 90 -18.21 1.11 -1.44
C ASN A 90 -18.37 2.59 -1.78
N LYS A 91 -19.54 2.97 -2.28
CA LYS A 91 -19.81 4.37 -2.65
C LYS A 91 -19.61 5.35 -1.49
N ARG A 92 -19.95 4.95 -0.27
CA ARG A 92 -19.72 5.76 0.95
C ARG A 92 -18.24 5.97 1.21
N GLU A 93 -17.41 4.93 1.03
CA GLU A 93 -15.96 5.00 1.17
C GLU A 93 -15.33 5.89 0.10
N ILE A 94 -15.77 5.76 -1.16
CA ILE A 94 -15.34 6.61 -2.27
C ILE A 94 -15.64 8.08 -1.98
N ASN A 95 -16.86 8.40 -1.56
CA ASN A 95 -17.26 9.77 -1.24
C ASN A 95 -16.47 10.35 -0.07
N LYS A 96 -16.20 9.53 0.96
CA LYS A 96 -15.37 9.91 2.10
C LYS A 96 -13.94 10.24 1.64
N LEU A 97 -13.34 9.40 0.78
CA LEU A 97 -11.99 9.62 0.26
C LEU A 97 -11.91 10.86 -0.62
N ILE A 98 -12.88 11.06 -1.50
CA ILE A 98 -12.95 12.27 -2.34
C ILE A 98 -13.01 13.53 -1.48
N GLY A 99 -13.85 13.54 -0.45
CA GLY A 99 -13.95 14.66 0.50
C GLY A 99 -12.63 14.94 1.21
N LYS A 100 -11.95 13.91 1.67
CA LYS A 100 -10.64 14.04 2.32
C LYS A 100 -9.56 14.60 1.37
N MET A 101 -9.53 14.12 0.13
CA MET A 101 -8.57 14.62 -0.87
C MET A 101 -8.84 16.07 -1.27
N GLN A 102 -10.08 16.43 -1.53
CA GLN A 102 -10.45 17.75 -2.07
C GLN A 102 -10.53 18.84 -1.01
N ARG A 103 -11.12 18.56 0.15
CA ARG A 103 -11.34 19.56 1.21
C ARG A 103 -10.16 19.69 2.17
N ASP A 104 -9.59 18.55 2.58
CA ASP A 104 -8.63 18.50 3.68
C ASP A 104 -7.19 18.31 3.19
N GLY A 105 -6.97 18.18 1.88
CA GLY A 105 -5.65 18.04 1.29
C GLY A 105 -4.91 16.75 1.65
N PHE A 106 -5.66 15.67 1.99
CA PHE A 106 -5.06 14.37 2.25
C PHE A 106 -4.67 13.67 0.94
N THR A 107 -3.64 12.85 1.02
CA THR A 107 -3.24 11.91 -0.02
C THR A 107 -3.64 10.51 0.39
N ILE A 108 -4.08 9.70 -0.55
CA ILE A 108 -4.40 8.29 -0.29
C ILE A 108 -3.23 7.45 -0.80
N VAL A 109 -2.59 6.73 0.09
CA VAL A 109 -1.41 5.91 -0.24
C VAL A 109 -1.63 4.45 0.18
N PRO A 110 -1.17 3.47 -0.61
CA PRO A 110 -1.24 2.07 -0.20
C PRO A 110 -0.16 1.78 0.85
N THR A 111 -0.50 0.98 1.84
CA THR A 111 0.42 0.53 2.89
C THR A 111 0.90 -0.89 2.68
N LYS A 112 0.04 -1.76 2.19
CA LYS A 112 0.35 -3.16 1.88
C LYS A 112 -0.62 -3.73 0.85
N MET A 113 -0.14 -4.73 0.12
CA MET A 113 -0.97 -5.56 -0.76
C MET A 113 -0.93 -7.00 -0.27
N TYR A 114 -2.05 -7.68 -0.30
CA TYR A 114 -2.21 -9.03 0.21
C TYR A 114 -3.31 -9.80 -0.51
N PHE A 115 -3.24 -11.13 -0.44
CA PHE A 115 -4.37 -11.99 -0.79
C PHE A 115 -5.17 -12.32 0.48
N LYS A 116 -6.49 -12.17 0.35
CA LYS A 116 -7.45 -12.53 1.39
C LYS A 116 -8.53 -13.41 0.75
N LYS A 117 -8.63 -14.64 1.20
CA LYS A 117 -9.55 -15.62 0.61
C LYS A 117 -9.41 -15.74 -0.93
N GLY A 118 -8.18 -15.75 -1.43
CA GLY A 118 -7.87 -15.86 -2.85
C GLY A 118 -8.06 -14.58 -3.67
N LYS A 119 -8.49 -13.47 -3.07
CA LYS A 119 -8.69 -12.18 -3.74
C LYS A 119 -7.58 -11.20 -3.41
N ALA A 120 -7.08 -10.49 -4.41
CA ALA A 120 -6.11 -9.42 -4.19
C ALA A 120 -6.79 -8.22 -3.51
N LYS A 121 -6.23 -7.80 -2.40
CA LYS A 121 -6.66 -6.66 -1.59
C LYS A 121 -5.51 -5.72 -1.35
N ILE A 122 -5.84 -4.46 -1.15
CA ILE A 122 -4.87 -3.42 -0.83
C ILE A 122 -5.37 -2.61 0.36
N GLU A 123 -4.50 -2.36 1.31
CA GLU A 123 -4.79 -1.46 2.42
C GLU A 123 -4.37 -0.05 2.03
N LEU A 124 -5.29 0.88 2.14
CA LEU A 124 -5.08 2.29 1.85
C LEU A 124 -5.03 3.09 3.15
N ALA A 125 -4.15 4.08 3.19
CA ALA A 125 -4.09 5.05 4.27
C ALA A 125 -4.52 6.43 3.78
N VAL A 126 -5.39 7.08 4.54
CA VAL A 126 -5.66 8.51 4.40
C VAL A 126 -4.53 9.24 5.12
N ALA A 127 -3.70 9.96 4.40
CA ALA A 127 -2.40 10.38 4.88
C ALA A 127 -2.09 11.85 4.59
N LYS A 128 -1.35 12.47 5.49
CA LYS A 128 -0.71 13.79 5.28
C LYS A 128 0.80 13.65 5.21
N GLY A 129 1.41 14.35 4.26
CA GLY A 129 2.86 14.39 4.11
C GLY A 129 3.56 14.97 5.35
N LYS A 130 4.59 14.29 5.83
CA LYS A 130 5.44 14.78 6.91
C LYS A 130 6.39 15.87 6.40
N LYS A 131 6.60 16.89 7.21
CA LYS A 131 7.65 17.89 7.00
C LYS A 131 9.03 17.25 7.28
N GLN A 132 10.09 17.85 6.75
CA GLN A 132 11.46 17.37 6.97
C GLN A 132 11.83 17.20 8.45
N PHE A 133 11.38 18.12 9.30
CA PHE A 133 11.55 18.02 10.75
C PHE A 133 10.92 16.74 11.33
N ASP A 134 9.68 16.45 10.96
CA ASP A 134 8.96 15.24 11.42
C ASP A 134 9.64 13.95 10.93
N LYS A 135 10.16 13.95 9.72
CA LYS A 135 10.91 12.82 9.15
C LYS A 135 12.20 12.56 9.92
N ARG A 136 12.92 13.60 10.32
CA ARG A 136 14.15 13.50 11.15
C ARG A 136 13.85 12.89 12.50
N ILE A 137 12.79 13.32 13.16
CA ILE A 137 12.34 12.76 14.45
C ILE A 137 11.97 11.29 14.29
N THR A 138 11.22 10.93 13.25
CA THR A 138 10.83 9.54 12.97
C THR A 138 12.06 8.66 12.78
N LYS A 139 13.06 9.12 12.02
CA LYS A 139 14.32 8.41 11.81
C LYS A 139 15.08 8.22 13.13
N LYS A 140 15.22 9.28 13.91
CA LYS A 140 15.89 9.23 15.23
C LYS A 140 15.24 8.22 16.16
N ASN A 141 13.91 8.21 16.23
CA ASN A 141 13.16 7.27 17.08
C ASN A 141 13.31 5.81 16.59
N ARG A 142 13.34 5.56 15.29
CA ARG A 142 13.60 4.22 14.73
C ARG A 142 14.99 3.72 15.07
N ASP A 143 16.00 4.57 14.94
CA ASP A 143 17.40 4.23 15.24
C ASP A 143 17.55 3.95 16.74
N TRP A 144 16.99 4.77 17.59
CA TRP A 144 16.96 4.57 19.06
C TRP A 144 16.31 3.22 19.43
N ASN A 145 15.14 2.92 18.88
CA ASN A 145 14.44 1.66 19.17
C ASN A 145 15.24 0.43 18.67
N ARG A 146 15.92 0.57 17.55
CA ARG A 146 16.79 -0.48 17.00
C ARG A 146 17.97 -0.74 17.91
N ASP A 147 18.63 0.29 18.39
CA ASP A 147 19.78 0.20 19.28
C ASP A 147 19.36 -0.37 20.64
N LYS A 148 18.27 0.10 21.20
CA LYS A 148 17.70 -0.45 22.43
C LYS A 148 17.41 -1.95 22.31
N ALA A 149 16.85 -2.41 21.22
CA ALA A 149 16.59 -3.83 20.96
C ALA A 149 17.88 -4.65 20.87
N ARG A 150 18.98 -4.10 20.32
CA ARG A 150 20.30 -4.74 20.29
C ARG A 150 20.89 -4.90 21.68
N TYR A 151 20.77 -3.88 22.55
CA TYR A 151 21.25 -3.94 23.94
C TYR A 151 20.53 -5.03 24.73
N VAL A 152 19.22 -5.11 24.62
CA VAL A 152 18.40 -6.14 25.29
C VAL A 152 18.78 -7.56 24.85
N ARG A 153 19.14 -7.76 23.56
CA ARG A 153 19.59 -9.07 23.08
C ARG A 153 20.97 -9.48 23.57
N LYS A 154 21.85 -8.51 23.86
CA LYS A 154 23.20 -8.79 24.38
C LYS A 154 23.26 -9.06 25.87
N SER A 155 22.23 -8.65 26.60
CA SER A 155 22.14 -8.81 28.07
C SER A 155 21.31 -10.02 28.53
N SER A 156 20.84 -10.83 27.59
CA SER A 156 20.14 -12.09 27.91
C SER A 156 20.99 -13.33 27.55
#